data_8a71631463aee39c76923efa02df26f7
#
_entry.id   8a71631463aee39c76923efa02df26f7
#
_cell.length_a   1.000
_cell.length_b   1.000
_cell.length_c   1.000
_cell.angle_alpha   90.00
_cell.angle_beta   90.00
_cell.angle_gamma   90.00
#
_symmetry.space_group_name_H-M   'P 1'
#
loop_
_entity.id
_entity.type
_entity.pdbx_description
1 polymer ?
#
loop_
_entity_poly.entity_id
_entity_poly.type
_entity_poly.pdbx_seq_one_letter_code
_entity_poly.pdbx_strand_id
1 'polypeptide(L)'
;MEMKLGDFGLAAKLEFDSEKRHTVCGTPNYIAPEILENKSGHSYAVDIWSLGVIIYTLTVGKPPFETPDVKSTYKKIKMCAYSFPEHIPLNDKVKDLVSKIFVLDPSKRLTLNETGSHPFINNGLNIPKFLPLSTLACPPSTNYLKQYSASNANEVLFFSPDPNSLARR
;
A
#
# COMPACT_ATOMS: atom_id res chain seq x y z
N MET A 1 6.34 11.13 -17.24
CA MET A 1 5.05 10.60 -16.74
C MET A 1 4.87 11.10 -15.30
N GLU A 2 3.71 11.59 -14.95
CA GLU A 2 3.37 12.11 -13.61
C GLU A 2 2.22 11.29 -13.05
N MET A 3 2.32 10.88 -11.77
CA MET A 3 1.24 10.18 -11.07
C MET A 3 0.12 11.17 -10.74
N LYS A 4 -1.12 10.79 -10.98
CA LYS A 4 -2.33 11.55 -10.63
C LYS A 4 -3.26 10.68 -9.82
N LEU A 5 -3.90 11.27 -8.81
CA LEU A 5 -5.04 10.67 -8.13
C LEU A 5 -6.29 10.88 -9.00
N GLY A 6 -7.09 9.84 -9.18
CA GLY A 6 -8.31 9.89 -9.98
C GLY A 6 -9.42 9.04 -9.37
N ASP A 7 -10.58 9.03 -10.02
CA ASP A 7 -11.77 8.29 -9.62
C ASP A 7 -12.31 8.68 -8.23
N PHE A 8 -12.82 9.90 -8.13
CA PHE A 8 -13.41 10.43 -6.90
C PHE A 8 -14.89 10.06 -6.69
N GLY A 9 -15.42 9.08 -7.44
CA GLY A 9 -16.82 8.68 -7.39
C GLY A 9 -17.30 8.18 -6.03
N LEU A 10 -16.40 7.64 -5.20
CA LEU A 10 -16.68 7.21 -3.83
C LEU A 10 -16.01 8.08 -2.77
N ALA A 11 -15.34 9.16 -3.17
CA ALA A 11 -14.69 10.06 -2.23
C ALA A 11 -15.72 10.88 -1.42
N ALA A 12 -15.42 11.12 -0.16
CA ALA A 12 -16.21 11.96 0.71
C ALA A 12 -15.35 13.06 1.31
N LYS A 13 -15.81 14.31 1.23
CA LYS A 13 -15.20 15.42 1.95
C LYS A 13 -15.64 15.36 3.40
N LEU A 14 -14.70 15.49 4.33
CA LEU A 14 -14.98 15.70 5.75
C LEU A 14 -14.93 17.20 6.03
N GLU A 15 -15.92 17.72 6.70
CA GLU A 15 -16.01 19.16 6.99
C GLU A 15 -15.15 19.54 8.22
N PHE A 16 -14.90 18.56 9.11
CA PHE A 16 -14.05 18.72 10.29
C PHE A 16 -13.41 17.38 10.69
N ASP A 17 -12.29 17.43 11.40
CA ASP A 17 -11.43 16.25 11.68
C ASP A 17 -12.12 15.15 12.50
N SER A 18 -13.08 15.51 13.35
CA SER A 18 -13.84 14.55 14.15
C SER A 18 -15.03 13.92 13.40
N GLU A 19 -15.30 14.36 12.17
CA GLU A 19 -16.39 13.81 11.37
C GLU A 19 -16.17 12.33 11.03
N LYS A 20 -17.24 11.56 11.11
CA LYS A 20 -17.24 10.14 10.78
C LYS A 20 -18.27 9.85 9.68
N ARG A 21 -17.89 8.96 8.80
CA ARG A 21 -18.77 8.40 7.76
C ARG A 21 -19.18 6.99 8.12
N HIS A 22 -20.38 6.59 7.66
CA HIS A 22 -20.94 5.27 7.92
C HIS A 22 -21.24 4.47 6.64
N THR A 23 -20.89 5.02 5.49
CA THR A 23 -21.13 4.37 4.20
C THR A 23 -20.19 3.18 4.03
N VAL A 24 -20.74 2.01 3.76
CA VAL A 24 -19.96 0.79 3.46
C VAL A 24 -19.85 0.66 1.95
N CYS A 25 -18.72 1.06 1.39
CA CYS A 25 -18.44 0.97 -0.05
C CYS A 25 -16.95 0.74 -0.30
N GLY A 26 -16.62 0.33 -1.51
CA GLY A 26 -15.24 0.10 -1.96
C GLY A 26 -15.00 -1.33 -2.47
N THR A 27 -13.81 -1.54 -3.04
CA THR A 27 -13.37 -2.85 -3.53
C THR A 27 -12.97 -3.74 -2.35
N PRO A 28 -13.46 -4.99 -2.24
CA PRO A 28 -13.33 -5.83 -1.05
C PRO A 28 -11.92 -5.94 -0.47
N ASN A 29 -10.89 -6.10 -1.32
CA ASN A 29 -9.51 -6.28 -0.84
C ASN A 29 -8.91 -5.04 -0.17
N TYR A 30 -9.47 -3.84 -0.40
CA TYR A 30 -8.92 -2.56 0.07
C TYR A 30 -9.70 -1.97 1.25
N ILE A 31 -10.86 -2.57 1.60
CA ILE A 31 -11.73 -2.07 2.67
C ILE A 31 -11.05 -2.23 4.03
N ALA A 32 -11.05 -1.16 4.83
CA ALA A 32 -10.54 -1.20 6.19
C ALA A 32 -11.51 -1.91 7.16
N PRO A 33 -11.01 -2.53 8.25
CA PRO A 33 -11.85 -3.28 9.19
C PRO A 33 -12.95 -2.43 9.83
N GLU A 34 -12.69 -1.17 10.14
CA GLU A 34 -13.67 -0.25 10.74
C GLU A 34 -14.85 0.07 9.81
N ILE A 35 -14.67 0.02 8.48
CA ILE A 35 -15.78 0.12 7.52
C ILE A 35 -16.68 -1.11 7.63
N LEU A 36 -16.09 -2.30 7.75
CA LEU A 36 -16.83 -3.57 7.85
C LEU A 36 -17.55 -3.74 9.18
N GLU A 37 -17.01 -3.14 10.25
CA GLU A 37 -17.65 -3.17 11.56
C GLU A 37 -18.74 -2.13 11.70
N ASN A 38 -18.59 -0.97 11.09
CA ASN A 38 -19.53 0.16 11.02
C ASN A 38 -20.13 0.60 12.38
N LYS A 39 -19.41 0.37 13.48
CA LYS A 39 -19.90 0.68 14.84
C LYS A 39 -19.69 2.15 15.20
N SER A 40 -18.48 2.65 14.99
CA SER A 40 -18.06 4.01 15.37
C SER A 40 -17.87 4.95 14.18
N GLY A 41 -18.20 4.49 12.97
CA GLY A 41 -17.89 5.18 11.74
C GLY A 41 -16.41 5.15 11.39
N HIS A 42 -16.05 5.72 10.25
CA HIS A 42 -14.68 5.74 9.72
C HIS A 42 -14.29 7.13 9.23
N SER A 43 -12.99 7.39 9.09
CA SER A 43 -12.40 8.67 8.69
C SER A 43 -11.13 8.44 7.86
N TYR A 44 -10.21 9.39 7.80
CA TYR A 44 -8.97 9.35 7.00
C TYR A 44 -8.13 8.08 7.14
N ALA A 45 -8.16 7.42 8.30
CA ALA A 45 -7.39 6.22 8.55
C ALA A 45 -7.71 5.05 7.60
N VAL A 46 -8.88 5.04 6.95
CA VAL A 46 -9.23 4.01 5.97
C VAL A 46 -8.35 4.08 4.73
N ASP A 47 -7.93 5.30 4.32
CA ASP A 47 -7.06 5.49 3.16
C ASP A 47 -5.64 5.00 3.46
N ILE A 48 -5.18 5.13 4.70
CA ILE A 48 -3.89 4.56 5.13
C ILE A 48 -3.92 3.04 5.08
N TRP A 49 -5.02 2.40 5.51
CA TRP A 49 -5.19 0.95 5.35
C TRP A 49 -5.11 0.53 3.87
N SER A 50 -5.85 1.22 3.00
CA SER A 50 -5.82 0.95 1.56
C SER A 50 -4.44 1.14 0.96
N LEU A 51 -3.69 2.16 1.39
CA LEU A 51 -2.29 2.37 1.02
C LEU A 51 -1.41 1.19 1.45
N GLY A 52 -1.62 0.66 2.65
CA GLY A 52 -0.93 -0.56 3.12
C GLY A 52 -1.19 -1.77 2.23
N VAL A 53 -2.44 -1.94 1.77
CA VAL A 53 -2.78 -3.01 0.81
C VAL A 53 -2.04 -2.82 -0.51
N ILE A 54 -1.93 -1.58 -1.01
CA ILE A 54 -1.17 -1.28 -2.24
C ILE A 54 0.31 -1.60 -2.04
N ILE A 55 0.93 -1.14 -0.95
CA ILE A 55 2.34 -1.40 -0.65
C ILE A 55 2.61 -2.89 -0.57
N TYR A 56 1.77 -3.63 0.17
CA TYR A 56 1.88 -5.09 0.28
C TYR A 56 1.75 -5.75 -1.10
N THR A 57 0.74 -5.38 -1.88
CA THR A 57 0.49 -5.96 -3.21
C THR A 57 1.64 -5.70 -4.18
N LEU A 58 2.20 -4.50 -4.18
CA LEU A 58 3.36 -4.17 -5.02
C LEU A 58 4.62 -4.94 -4.62
N THR A 59 4.78 -5.27 -3.34
CA THR A 59 5.98 -5.97 -2.84
C THR A 59 5.86 -7.48 -2.89
N VAL A 60 4.65 -8.02 -2.72
CA VAL A 60 4.40 -9.48 -2.65
C VAL A 60 3.81 -10.04 -3.95
N GLY A 61 3.16 -9.19 -4.75
CA GLY A 61 2.52 -9.59 -6.02
C GLY A 61 1.05 -9.99 -5.90
N LYS A 62 0.49 -10.03 -4.68
CA LYS A 62 -0.93 -10.35 -4.43
C LYS A 62 -1.45 -9.61 -3.19
N PRO A 63 -2.76 -9.32 -3.09
CA PRO A 63 -3.34 -8.66 -1.92
C PRO A 63 -3.19 -9.50 -0.64
N PRO A 64 -3.01 -8.86 0.55
CA PRO A 64 -2.73 -9.55 1.81
C PRO A 64 -3.88 -10.41 2.34
N PHE A 65 -5.12 -10.01 2.05
CA PHE A 65 -6.33 -10.64 2.61
C PHE A 65 -7.14 -11.41 1.57
N GLU A 66 -6.69 -11.45 0.32
CA GLU A 66 -7.41 -12.04 -0.80
C GLU A 66 -7.77 -13.51 -0.55
N THR A 67 -9.02 -13.84 -0.91
CA THR A 67 -9.55 -15.20 -0.97
C THR A 67 -10.54 -15.29 -2.14
N PRO A 68 -10.89 -16.50 -2.63
CA PRO A 68 -11.90 -16.66 -3.68
C PRO A 68 -13.29 -16.16 -3.28
N ASP A 69 -13.59 -16.08 -1.98
CA ASP A 69 -14.88 -15.67 -1.44
C ASP A 69 -14.76 -14.35 -0.66
N VAL A 70 -15.62 -13.39 -0.99
CA VAL A 70 -15.63 -12.05 -0.36
C VAL A 70 -15.88 -12.11 1.15
N LYS A 71 -16.73 -13.02 1.63
CA LYS A 71 -17.01 -13.15 3.07
C LYS A 71 -15.77 -13.61 3.83
N SER A 72 -15.03 -14.54 3.26
CA SER A 72 -13.75 -15.01 3.81
C SER A 72 -12.69 -13.91 3.79
N THR A 73 -12.63 -13.10 2.73
CA THR A 73 -11.78 -11.91 2.67
C THR A 73 -12.11 -10.94 3.79
N TYR A 74 -13.38 -10.62 4.00
CA TYR A 74 -13.81 -9.73 5.10
C TYR A 74 -13.48 -10.30 6.48
N LYS A 75 -13.60 -11.63 6.66
CA LYS A 75 -13.19 -12.28 7.90
C LYS A 75 -11.68 -12.09 8.17
N LYS A 76 -10.83 -12.30 7.15
CA LYS A 76 -9.38 -12.06 7.28
C LYS A 76 -9.07 -10.61 7.60
N ILE A 77 -9.74 -9.65 6.96
CA ILE A 77 -9.57 -8.21 7.24
C ILE A 77 -9.89 -7.89 8.71
N LYS A 78 -11.06 -8.32 9.19
CA LYS A 78 -11.48 -8.10 10.59
C LYS A 78 -10.55 -8.73 11.62
N MET A 79 -9.86 -9.82 11.26
CA MET A 79 -8.88 -10.48 12.12
C MET A 79 -7.45 -9.97 11.88
N CYS A 80 -7.24 -9.05 10.93
CA CYS A 80 -5.92 -8.65 10.43
C CYS A 80 -5.03 -9.87 10.11
N ALA A 81 -5.63 -10.92 9.52
CA ALA A 81 -4.97 -12.20 9.26
C ALA A 81 -4.25 -12.18 7.93
N TYR A 82 -3.00 -11.74 7.93
CA TYR A 82 -2.08 -11.77 6.80
C TYR A 82 -0.74 -12.36 7.21
N SER A 83 0.09 -12.73 6.24
CA SER A 83 1.46 -13.20 6.48
C SER A 83 2.36 -12.79 5.31
N PHE A 84 3.64 -12.61 5.56
CA PHE A 84 4.63 -12.43 4.51
C PHE A 84 5.11 -13.81 4.03
N PRO A 85 5.12 -14.06 2.70
CA PRO A 85 5.60 -15.32 2.17
C PRO A 85 7.13 -15.45 2.33
N GLU A 86 7.59 -16.59 2.87
CA GLU A 86 9.01 -16.84 3.14
C GLU A 86 9.87 -16.94 1.88
N HIS A 87 9.28 -17.37 0.77
CA HIS A 87 9.98 -17.54 -0.51
C HIS A 87 10.24 -16.23 -1.25
N ILE A 88 9.68 -15.10 -0.77
CA ILE A 88 9.92 -13.77 -1.34
C ILE A 88 10.88 -13.01 -0.41
N PRO A 89 12.06 -12.63 -0.88
CA PRO A 89 13.01 -11.85 -0.09
C PRO A 89 12.50 -10.42 0.07
N LEU A 90 11.77 -10.16 1.15
CA LEU A 90 11.25 -8.84 1.47
C LEU A 90 12.19 -8.10 2.41
N ASN A 91 12.41 -6.81 2.13
CA ASN A 91 13.14 -5.91 3.02
C ASN A 91 12.40 -5.78 4.36
N ASP A 92 13.12 -5.82 5.47
CA ASP A 92 12.53 -5.72 6.81
C ASP A 92 11.85 -4.35 7.04
N LYS A 93 12.31 -3.29 6.37
CA LYS A 93 11.67 -1.98 6.43
C LYS A 93 10.25 -1.98 5.84
N VAL A 94 9.99 -2.76 4.76
CA VAL A 94 8.62 -2.85 4.23
C VAL A 94 7.73 -3.70 5.14
N LYS A 95 8.27 -4.77 5.75
CA LYS A 95 7.53 -5.57 6.73
C LYS A 95 7.13 -4.72 7.94
N ASP A 96 8.07 -3.90 8.44
CA ASP A 96 7.83 -2.97 9.54
C ASP A 96 6.75 -1.94 9.19
N LEU A 97 6.86 -1.27 8.02
CA LEU A 97 5.85 -0.31 7.56
C LEU A 97 4.46 -0.93 7.48
N VAL A 98 4.36 -2.09 6.79
CA VAL A 98 3.07 -2.78 6.61
C VAL A 98 2.46 -3.19 7.96
N SER A 99 3.29 -3.68 8.91
CA SER A 99 2.81 -4.06 10.24
C SER A 99 2.28 -2.89 11.06
N LYS A 100 2.83 -1.69 10.86
CA LYS A 100 2.38 -0.45 11.50
C LYS A 100 1.14 0.16 10.84
N ILE A 101 0.89 -0.17 9.57
CA ILE A 101 -0.33 0.22 8.85
C ILE A 101 -1.47 -0.76 9.16
N PHE A 102 -1.23 -2.08 9.12
CA PHE A 102 -2.26 -3.08 9.39
C PHE A 102 -2.51 -3.25 10.90
N VAL A 103 -3.05 -2.20 11.49
CA VAL A 103 -3.49 -2.16 12.87
C VAL A 103 -5.01 -2.01 12.89
N LEU A 104 -5.71 -2.88 13.65
CA LEU A 104 -7.17 -2.89 13.74
C LEU A 104 -7.75 -1.60 14.30
N ASP A 105 -7.10 -1.06 15.34
CA ASP A 105 -7.48 0.22 15.94
C ASP A 105 -6.99 1.38 15.05
N PRO A 106 -7.91 2.14 14.38
CA PRO A 106 -7.53 3.22 13.48
C PRO A 106 -6.71 4.32 14.16
N SER A 107 -6.89 4.52 15.48
CA SER A 107 -6.17 5.56 16.25
C SER A 107 -4.70 5.22 16.50
N LYS A 108 -4.34 3.94 16.38
CA LYS A 108 -2.96 3.43 16.53
C LYS A 108 -2.27 3.17 15.20
N ARG A 109 -2.99 3.32 14.11
CA ARG A 109 -2.45 3.19 12.76
C ARG A 109 -1.59 4.41 12.43
N LEU A 110 -0.50 4.22 11.69
CA LEU A 110 0.30 5.34 11.20
C LEU A 110 -0.56 6.40 10.50
N THR A 111 -0.23 7.65 10.73
CA THR A 111 -0.76 8.78 9.95
C THR A 111 -0.09 8.85 8.57
N LEU A 112 -0.62 9.66 7.67
CA LEU A 112 0.00 9.89 6.35
C LEU A 112 1.42 10.46 6.47
N ASN A 113 1.63 11.40 7.39
CA ASN A 113 2.95 12.01 7.61
C ASN A 113 3.96 11.00 8.17
N GLU A 114 3.57 10.17 9.13
CA GLU A 114 4.42 9.11 9.68
C GLU A 114 4.72 8.06 8.62
N THR A 115 3.74 7.69 7.79
CA THR A 115 3.94 6.78 6.66
C THR A 115 4.95 7.35 5.68
N GLY A 116 4.82 8.62 5.28
CA GLY A 116 5.75 9.30 4.36
C GLY A 116 7.16 9.46 4.93
N SER A 117 7.28 9.57 6.26
CA SER A 117 8.57 9.69 6.96
C SER A 117 9.22 8.34 7.28
N HIS A 118 8.52 7.23 7.04
CA HIS A 118 9.01 5.89 7.38
C HIS A 118 10.26 5.53 6.57
N PRO A 119 11.28 4.86 7.18
CA PRO A 119 12.55 4.51 6.51
C PRO A 119 12.43 3.68 5.24
N PHE A 120 11.31 3.01 5.01
CA PHE A 120 11.03 2.35 3.74
C PHE A 120 10.70 3.34 2.62
N ILE A 121 9.97 4.41 2.93
CA ILE A 121 9.57 5.45 1.96
C ILE A 121 10.68 6.50 1.84
N ASN A 122 11.19 6.98 2.98
CA ASN A 122 12.20 8.04 3.05
C ASN A 122 13.56 7.45 3.43
N ASN A 123 14.14 6.66 2.52
CA ASN A 123 15.46 6.02 2.73
C ASN A 123 16.62 6.81 2.11
N GLY A 124 16.45 8.11 1.88
CA GLY A 124 17.44 8.96 1.22
C GLY A 124 17.44 8.86 -0.32
N LEU A 125 16.44 8.17 -0.91
CA LEU A 125 16.23 8.19 -2.35
C LEU A 125 15.60 9.53 -2.76
N ASN A 126 16.20 10.20 -3.73
CA ASN A 126 15.54 11.29 -4.45
C ASN A 126 14.50 10.68 -5.40
N ILE A 127 13.26 10.62 -4.97
CA ILE A 127 12.17 10.13 -5.83
C ILE A 127 11.98 11.11 -7.00
N PRO A 128 12.13 10.68 -8.26
CA PRO A 128 11.96 11.57 -9.40
C PRO A 128 10.51 12.07 -9.46
N LYS A 129 10.36 13.39 -9.65
CA LYS A 129 9.04 14.02 -9.84
C LYS A 129 8.32 13.48 -11.09
N PHE A 130 9.10 13.10 -12.11
CA PHE A 130 8.58 12.58 -13.37
C PHE A 130 9.27 11.27 -13.72
N LEU A 131 8.49 10.26 -14.08
CA LEU A 131 9.02 9.02 -14.63
C LEU A 131 9.21 9.13 -16.15
N PRO A 132 10.23 8.48 -16.75
CA PRO A 132 10.39 8.43 -18.20
C PRO A 132 9.23 7.68 -18.84
N LEU A 133 8.87 8.05 -20.07
CA LEU A 133 7.78 7.40 -20.82
C LEU A 133 8.03 5.90 -21.05
N SER A 134 9.28 5.47 -21.10
CA SER A 134 9.65 4.05 -21.20
C SER A 134 9.11 3.19 -20.05
N THR A 135 8.82 3.77 -18.88
CA THR A 135 8.22 3.03 -17.76
C THR A 135 6.77 2.59 -18.01
N LEU A 136 6.12 3.08 -19.05
CA LEU A 136 4.82 2.57 -19.50
C LEU A 136 4.92 1.18 -20.17
N ALA A 137 6.08 0.85 -20.74
CA ALA A 137 6.31 -0.39 -21.48
C ALA A 137 7.20 -1.39 -20.73
N CYS A 138 8.11 -0.89 -19.86
CA CYS A 138 9.04 -1.74 -19.12
C CYS A 138 9.43 -1.08 -17.80
N PRO A 139 9.84 -1.87 -16.78
CA PRO A 139 10.39 -1.33 -15.54
C PRO A 139 11.57 -0.39 -15.79
N PRO A 140 11.83 0.59 -14.92
CA PRO A 140 12.99 1.46 -15.03
C PRO A 140 14.28 0.64 -15.03
N SER A 141 15.22 1.00 -15.89
CA SER A 141 16.52 0.31 -15.92
C SER A 141 17.30 0.51 -14.61
N THR A 142 18.17 -0.45 -14.28
CA THR A 142 19.05 -0.35 -13.11
C THR A 142 19.90 0.93 -13.14
N ASN A 143 20.35 1.36 -14.32
CA ASN A 143 21.11 2.60 -14.47
C ASN A 143 20.26 3.84 -14.20
N TYR A 144 18.99 3.83 -14.58
CA TYR A 144 18.06 4.90 -14.22
C TYR A 144 17.84 4.96 -12.71
N LEU A 145 17.61 3.82 -12.06
CA LEU A 145 17.39 3.76 -10.60
C LEU A 145 18.63 4.21 -9.82
N LYS A 146 19.85 3.89 -10.29
CA LYS A 146 21.10 4.33 -9.66
C LYS A 146 21.27 5.86 -9.59
N GLN A 147 20.67 6.61 -10.50
CA GLN A 147 20.73 8.09 -10.50
C GLN A 147 20.01 8.70 -9.30
N TYR A 148 19.07 7.96 -8.69
CA TYR A 148 18.26 8.40 -7.56
C TYR A 148 18.63 7.70 -6.26
N SER A 149 19.61 6.79 -6.28
CA SER A 149 20.14 6.18 -5.06
C SER A 149 21.07 7.15 -4.33
N ALA A 150 20.85 7.39 -3.05
CA ALA A 150 21.82 8.07 -2.21
C ALA A 150 23.13 7.26 -2.19
N SER A 151 24.28 7.94 -2.03
CA SER A 151 25.66 7.43 -2.22
C SER A 151 26.11 6.25 -1.35
N ASN A 152 25.21 5.49 -0.72
CA ASN A 152 25.51 4.28 0.03
C ASN A 152 24.99 3.04 -0.73
N ALA A 153 25.82 2.54 -1.61
CA ALA A 153 25.59 1.59 -2.68
C ALA A 153 25.37 0.12 -2.27
N ASN A 154 24.91 -0.24 -1.07
CA ASN A 154 24.78 -1.64 -0.67
C ASN A 154 23.36 -2.13 -0.40
N GLU A 155 22.32 -1.31 -0.53
CA GLU A 155 20.92 -1.78 -0.45
C GLU A 155 20.15 -1.41 -1.71
N VAL A 156 20.45 -2.10 -2.80
CA VAL A 156 19.60 -2.05 -4.00
C VAL A 156 18.34 -2.83 -3.69
N LEU A 157 17.22 -2.12 -3.60
CA LEU A 157 15.89 -2.75 -3.64
C LEU A 157 15.73 -3.44 -5.00
N PHE A 158 16.00 -4.73 -5.05
CA PHE A 158 15.65 -5.55 -6.21
C PHE A 158 14.14 -5.78 -6.22
N PHE A 159 13.40 -4.90 -6.88
CA PHE A 159 12.17 -5.30 -7.52
C PHE A 159 12.57 -6.04 -8.80
N SER A 160 12.67 -7.35 -8.71
CA SER A 160 12.64 -8.22 -9.88
C SER A 160 11.21 -8.74 -9.99
N PRO A 161 10.34 -8.14 -10.80
CA PRO A 161 9.10 -8.80 -11.17
C PRO A 161 9.50 -10.02 -11.99
N ASP A 162 9.02 -11.20 -11.60
CA ASP A 162 9.09 -12.39 -12.43
C ASP A 162 8.51 -12.04 -13.82
N PRO A 163 9.32 -12.11 -14.91
CA PRO A 163 8.84 -11.78 -16.24
C PRO A 163 7.63 -12.61 -16.70
N ASN A 164 7.36 -13.74 -16.03
CA ASN A 164 6.25 -14.64 -16.35
C ASN A 164 4.95 -14.29 -15.62
N SER A 165 4.94 -13.34 -14.68
CA SER A 165 3.72 -12.98 -13.94
C SER A 165 2.76 -12.12 -14.75
N LEU A 166 3.21 -11.45 -15.83
CA LEU A 166 2.40 -10.60 -16.70
C LEU A 166 1.80 -11.33 -17.91
N ALA A 167 2.19 -12.59 -18.17
CA ALA A 167 1.73 -13.36 -19.31
C ALA A 167 0.48 -14.22 -19.08
N ARG A 168 -0.16 -14.10 -17.90
CA ARG A 168 -1.37 -14.89 -17.55
C ARG A 168 -2.53 -13.99 -17.10
N ARG A 169 -2.89 -13.02 -17.94
CA ARG A 169 -4.22 -12.38 -17.91
C ARG A 169 -4.71 -12.10 -19.30
#